data_7828acb017aeabbcfc3d8349db2c441d
#
_entry.id   7828acb017aeabbcfc3d8349db2c441d
#
_cell.length_a   1.000
_cell.length_b   1.000
_cell.length_c   1.000
_cell.angle_alpha   90.00
_cell.angle_beta   90.00
_cell.angle_gamma   90.00
#
_symmetry.space_group_name_H-M   'P 1'
#
loop_
_entity.id
_entity.type
_entity.pdbx_description
1 polymer ?
#
loop_
_entity_poly.entity_id
_entity_poly.type
_entity_poly.pdbx_seq_one_letter_code
_entity_poly.pdbx_strand_id
1 'polypeptide(L)'
;ELSIHAKEGVNGTDSAGLIFSTIAVSDGISMGHEGMRASLVSREVIADSVELVMHAERFDGMVTIAGCDKSLPGMLMASARINRPAIFLYGGSSLPGVYKGKDISIVDVFEGIGAFEKGIISEEELYEIECNACPGQGSCAGMFTANTMASVGEAIGMSLPGTASIPAEDQRLRTAAKESGLQLNYLLKEDIKPRDIMTLEAFKNAITTVLALGGSTNAVLHLLAISLSLIHISEPTRLITI
;
A
#
# COMPACT_ATOMS: atom_id res chain seq x y z
N GLU A 1 4.76 14.99 -0.70
CA GLU A 1 6.01 15.01 -1.48
C GLU A 1 5.90 14.09 -2.71
N LEU A 2 5.65 12.77 -2.57
CA LEU A 2 5.55 11.83 -3.69
C LEU A 2 4.49 12.23 -4.73
N SER A 3 3.35 12.75 -4.28
CA SER A 3 2.29 13.22 -5.18
C SER A 3 2.75 14.38 -6.08
N ILE A 4 3.66 15.22 -5.60
CA ILE A 4 4.24 16.31 -6.39
C ILE A 4 5.11 15.73 -7.50
N HIS A 5 5.98 14.75 -7.19
CA HIS A 5 6.83 14.11 -8.18
C HIS A 5 6.02 13.29 -9.20
N ALA A 6 4.97 12.59 -8.75
CA ALA A 6 4.05 11.92 -9.66
C ALA A 6 3.36 12.92 -10.61
N LYS A 7 2.89 14.05 -10.08
CA LYS A 7 2.33 15.15 -10.88
C LYS A 7 3.34 15.73 -11.87
N GLU A 8 4.61 15.88 -11.49
CA GLU A 8 5.68 16.31 -12.41
C GLU A 8 5.82 15.33 -13.58
N GLY A 9 5.74 14.03 -13.30
CA GLY A 9 5.77 12.99 -14.33
C GLY A 9 4.58 13.08 -15.29
N VAL A 10 3.36 13.26 -14.75
CA VAL A 10 2.15 13.46 -15.56
C VAL A 10 2.26 14.72 -16.42
N ASN A 11 2.65 15.86 -15.83
CA ASN A 11 2.76 17.15 -16.52
C ASN A 11 3.93 17.22 -17.51
N GLY A 12 4.85 16.27 -17.45
CA GLY A 12 5.97 16.16 -18.42
C GLY A 12 5.53 15.71 -19.80
N THR A 13 4.23 15.55 -20.02
CA THR A 13 3.58 15.19 -21.28
C THR A 13 2.43 16.16 -21.60
N ASP A 14 1.56 15.82 -22.52
CA ASP A 14 0.37 16.61 -22.89
C ASP A 14 -0.80 16.45 -21.87
N SER A 15 -0.54 15.91 -20.68
CA SER A 15 -1.52 15.67 -19.64
C SER A 15 -1.41 16.70 -18.51
N ALA A 16 -2.50 16.92 -17.77
CA ALA A 16 -2.56 17.80 -16.61
C ALA A 16 -2.83 16.98 -15.33
N GLY A 17 -1.87 16.97 -14.42
CA GLY A 17 -2.00 16.29 -13.13
C GLY A 17 -2.69 17.16 -12.08
N LEU A 18 -3.73 16.63 -11.44
CA LEU A 18 -4.37 17.20 -10.26
C LEU A 18 -4.11 16.28 -9.05
N ILE A 19 -4.00 16.86 -7.86
CA ILE A 19 -3.76 16.11 -6.63
C ILE A 19 -4.99 16.26 -5.75
N PHE A 20 -5.53 15.14 -5.29
CA PHE A 20 -6.50 15.11 -4.20
C PHE A 20 -6.08 14.06 -3.18
N SER A 21 -6.67 14.10 -2.00
CA SER A 21 -6.37 13.18 -0.90
C SER A 21 -7.64 12.50 -0.42
N THR A 22 -7.49 11.27 0.05
CA THR A 22 -8.51 10.56 0.80
C THR A 22 -8.06 10.37 2.25
N ILE A 23 -8.92 9.81 3.08
CA ILE A 23 -8.58 9.47 4.45
C ILE A 23 -7.49 8.40 4.50
N ALA A 24 -6.77 8.36 5.61
CA ALA A 24 -5.91 7.24 5.97
C ALA A 24 -6.08 6.95 7.46
N VAL A 25 -6.22 5.66 7.81
CA VAL A 25 -6.16 5.17 9.18
C VAL A 25 -4.85 4.43 9.36
N SER A 26 -4.06 4.83 10.35
CA SER A 26 -2.83 4.13 10.69
C SER A 26 -3.13 3.00 11.66
N ASP A 27 -2.91 1.76 11.22
CA ASP A 27 -3.06 0.58 12.06
C ASP A 27 -2.07 0.63 13.25
N GLY A 28 -0.86 1.13 13.03
CA GLY A 28 0.14 1.28 14.08
C GLY A 28 -0.31 2.21 15.23
N ILE A 29 -1.01 3.30 14.90
CA ILE A 29 -1.57 4.22 15.91
C ILE A 29 -2.82 3.63 16.55
N SER A 30 -3.64 2.92 15.80
CA SER A 30 -4.92 2.38 16.26
C SER A 30 -4.78 1.08 17.06
N MET A 31 -3.63 0.43 16.97
CA MET A 31 -3.36 -0.85 17.62
C MET A 31 -3.41 -0.74 19.14
N GLY A 32 -3.97 -1.76 19.80
CA GLY A 32 -4.04 -1.83 21.26
C GLY A 32 -5.20 -1.07 21.91
N HIS A 33 -6.04 -0.36 21.12
CA HIS A 33 -7.23 0.34 21.63
C HIS A 33 -8.43 0.21 20.69
N GLU A 34 -9.59 0.74 21.10
CA GLU A 34 -10.85 0.60 20.37
C GLU A 34 -10.85 1.21 18.95
N GLY A 35 -9.97 2.15 18.67
CA GLY A 35 -9.80 2.76 17.35
C GLY A 35 -9.49 1.75 16.25
N MET A 36 -8.93 0.60 16.60
CA MET A 36 -8.65 -0.48 15.63
C MET A 36 -9.90 -1.03 14.93
N ARG A 37 -11.08 -0.86 15.53
CA ARG A 37 -12.36 -1.24 14.90
C ARG A 37 -12.67 -0.45 13.63
N ALA A 38 -12.12 0.76 13.49
CA ALA A 38 -12.27 1.59 12.30
C ALA A 38 -11.31 1.20 11.17
N SER A 39 -10.26 0.43 11.45
CA SER A 39 -9.18 0.14 10.51
C SER A 39 -9.70 -0.55 9.25
N LEU A 40 -10.34 -1.72 9.35
CA LEU A 40 -10.80 -2.46 8.17
C LEU A 40 -11.86 -1.71 7.36
N VAL A 41 -12.76 -1.00 8.05
CA VAL A 41 -13.82 -0.20 7.40
C VAL A 41 -13.22 0.93 6.54
N SER A 42 -12.09 1.50 6.95
CA SER A 42 -11.43 2.57 6.21
C SER A 42 -11.02 2.16 4.79
N ARG A 43 -10.75 0.88 4.54
CA ARG A 43 -10.44 0.35 3.20
C ARG A 43 -11.55 0.64 2.20
N GLU A 44 -12.80 0.36 2.57
CA GLU A 44 -13.98 0.62 1.72
C GLU A 44 -14.18 2.12 1.51
N VAL A 45 -14.11 2.90 2.60
CA VAL A 45 -14.29 4.37 2.52
C VAL A 45 -13.21 5.01 1.63
N ILE A 46 -11.98 4.52 1.68
CA ILE A 46 -10.90 4.97 0.80
C ILE A 46 -11.25 4.67 -0.65
N ALA A 47 -11.62 3.43 -0.96
CA ALA A 47 -11.99 3.03 -2.31
C ALA A 47 -13.18 3.85 -2.84
N ASP A 48 -14.22 4.01 -2.04
CA ASP A 48 -15.44 4.77 -2.38
C ASP A 48 -15.12 6.25 -2.61
N SER A 49 -14.29 6.86 -1.77
CA SER A 49 -13.92 8.27 -1.90
C SER A 49 -13.15 8.56 -3.19
N VAL A 50 -12.22 7.68 -3.56
CA VAL A 50 -11.46 7.78 -4.81
C VAL A 50 -12.40 7.59 -6.01
N GLU A 51 -13.27 6.58 -5.96
CA GLU A 51 -14.26 6.30 -7.01
C GLU A 51 -15.19 7.50 -7.26
N LEU A 52 -15.71 8.11 -6.18
CA LEU A 52 -16.57 9.29 -6.28
C LEU A 52 -15.86 10.48 -6.95
N VAL A 53 -14.64 10.80 -6.53
CA VAL A 53 -13.89 11.93 -7.11
C VAL A 53 -13.56 11.65 -8.57
N MET A 54 -13.07 10.46 -8.90
CA MET A 54 -12.72 10.09 -10.26
C MET A 54 -13.92 10.17 -11.22
N HIS A 55 -15.11 9.78 -10.75
CA HIS A 55 -16.32 9.86 -11.55
C HIS A 55 -16.86 11.29 -11.64
N ALA A 56 -16.89 12.03 -10.53
CA ALA A 56 -17.45 13.38 -10.48
C ALA A 56 -16.62 14.36 -11.32
N GLU A 57 -15.30 14.31 -11.17
CA GLU A 57 -14.38 15.19 -11.88
C GLU A 57 -13.99 14.68 -13.28
N ARG A 58 -14.44 13.48 -13.65
CA ARG A 58 -14.22 12.88 -14.98
C ARG A 58 -12.76 12.69 -15.35
N PHE A 59 -11.90 12.38 -14.36
CA PHE A 59 -10.48 12.14 -14.63
C PHE A 59 -10.26 10.91 -15.53
N ASP A 60 -9.31 11.00 -16.44
CA ASP A 60 -9.03 9.97 -17.44
C ASP A 60 -8.19 8.81 -16.89
N GLY A 61 -7.34 9.08 -15.91
CA GLY A 61 -6.47 8.10 -15.26
C GLY A 61 -5.98 8.57 -13.91
N MET A 62 -5.24 7.72 -13.18
CA MET A 62 -4.76 8.06 -11.85
C MET A 62 -3.44 7.38 -11.48
N VAL A 63 -2.63 8.10 -10.70
CA VAL A 63 -1.56 7.52 -9.88
C VAL A 63 -2.06 7.44 -8.45
N THR A 64 -2.20 6.23 -7.92
CA THR A 64 -2.62 6.02 -6.53
C THR A 64 -1.40 5.81 -5.64
N ILE A 65 -1.31 6.57 -4.55
CA ILE A 65 -0.18 6.51 -3.60
C ILE A 65 -0.71 6.15 -2.22
N ALA A 66 -0.18 5.10 -1.63
CA ALA A 66 -0.62 4.62 -0.33
C ALA A 66 0.53 4.09 0.53
N GLY A 67 0.41 4.20 1.85
CA GLY A 67 1.49 3.85 2.78
C GLY A 67 1.05 3.10 4.04
N CYS A 68 -0.21 2.66 4.16
CA CYS A 68 -0.67 1.96 5.35
C CYS A 68 -1.60 0.80 5.00
N ASP A 69 -1.78 -0.12 5.95
CA ASP A 69 -2.44 -1.43 5.83
C ASP A 69 -3.71 -1.44 4.98
N LYS A 70 -4.60 -0.49 5.19
CA LYS A 70 -5.92 -0.46 4.51
C LYS A 70 -5.94 0.48 3.32
N SER A 71 -5.04 1.46 3.27
CA SER A 71 -4.97 2.37 2.13
C SER A 71 -4.42 1.70 0.86
N LEU A 72 -3.47 0.77 0.99
CA LEU A 72 -2.95 0.04 -0.18
C LEU A 72 -4.05 -0.78 -0.87
N PRO A 73 -4.74 -1.70 -0.18
CA PRO A 73 -5.81 -2.45 -0.82
C PRO A 73 -6.99 -1.56 -1.23
N GLY A 74 -7.32 -0.51 -0.49
CA GLY A 74 -8.35 0.46 -0.87
C GLY A 74 -8.06 1.13 -2.21
N MET A 75 -6.82 1.53 -2.46
CA MET A 75 -6.39 2.10 -3.75
C MET A 75 -6.44 1.08 -4.89
N LEU A 76 -6.04 -0.16 -4.65
CA LEU A 76 -6.13 -1.23 -5.65
C LEU A 76 -7.61 -1.58 -5.97
N MET A 77 -8.49 -1.58 -4.95
CA MET A 77 -9.93 -1.75 -5.14
C MET A 77 -10.53 -0.61 -5.97
N ALA A 78 -10.18 0.64 -5.66
CA ALA A 78 -10.62 1.80 -6.44
C ALA A 78 -10.17 1.67 -7.90
N SER A 79 -8.92 1.30 -8.14
CA SER A 79 -8.37 1.09 -9.49
C SER A 79 -9.19 0.03 -10.26
N ALA A 80 -9.50 -1.09 -9.59
CA ALA A 80 -10.28 -2.18 -10.18
C ALA A 80 -11.73 -1.77 -10.51
N ARG A 81 -12.38 -1.00 -9.61
CA ARG A 81 -13.78 -0.55 -9.77
C ARG A 81 -13.91 0.47 -10.89
N ILE A 82 -13.08 1.50 -10.88
CA ILE A 82 -13.09 2.62 -11.82
C ILE A 82 -12.69 2.16 -13.22
N ASN A 83 -11.75 1.23 -13.32
CA ASN A 83 -11.25 0.66 -14.55
C ASN A 83 -10.84 1.71 -15.61
N ARG A 84 -10.18 2.77 -15.17
CA ARG A 84 -9.46 3.72 -16.02
C ARG A 84 -7.97 3.49 -15.85
N PRO A 85 -7.13 3.84 -16.84
CA PRO A 85 -5.69 3.70 -16.73
C PRO A 85 -5.17 4.14 -15.37
N ALA A 86 -4.48 3.26 -14.67
CA ALA A 86 -4.05 3.49 -13.30
C ALA A 86 -2.71 2.82 -13.02
N ILE A 87 -1.91 3.46 -12.17
CA ILE A 87 -0.68 2.89 -11.63
C ILE A 87 -0.65 3.10 -10.12
N PHE A 88 -0.20 2.09 -9.41
CA PHE A 88 -0.09 2.10 -7.96
C PHE A 88 1.36 2.35 -7.54
N LEU A 89 1.57 3.20 -6.54
CA LEU A 89 2.86 3.46 -5.91
C LEU A 89 2.77 3.28 -4.40
N TYR A 90 3.64 2.46 -3.86
CA TYR A 90 3.83 2.34 -2.42
C TYR A 90 4.57 3.54 -1.86
N GLY A 91 4.13 4.04 -0.70
CA GLY A 91 4.74 5.18 -0.03
C GLY A 91 6.06 4.90 0.68
N GLY A 92 6.50 3.63 0.67
CA GLY A 92 7.75 3.17 1.27
C GLY A 92 7.65 2.81 2.74
N SER A 93 8.51 1.91 3.19
CA SER A 93 8.67 1.54 4.60
C SER A 93 9.61 2.51 5.33
N SER A 94 9.48 2.58 6.65
CA SER A 94 10.48 3.25 7.49
C SER A 94 11.80 2.48 7.46
N LEU A 95 12.89 3.19 7.72
CA LEU A 95 14.18 2.56 7.98
C LEU A 95 14.17 1.90 9.37
N PRO A 96 15.03 0.90 9.64
CA PRO A 96 15.23 0.38 10.97
C PRO A 96 15.83 1.45 11.88
N GLY A 97 15.49 1.38 13.16
CA GLY A 97 16.18 2.13 14.19
C GLY A 97 17.44 1.41 14.68
N VAL A 98 18.12 2.01 15.63
CA VAL A 98 19.32 1.41 16.24
C VAL A 98 19.23 1.46 17.75
N TYR A 99 19.36 0.31 18.40
CA TYR A 99 19.41 0.21 19.86
C TYR A 99 20.57 -0.72 20.27
N LYS A 100 21.43 -0.23 21.17
CA LYS A 100 22.65 -0.96 21.63
C LYS A 100 23.49 -1.54 20.49
N GLY A 101 23.61 -0.79 19.37
CA GLY A 101 24.41 -1.18 18.19
C GLY A 101 23.77 -2.27 17.31
N LYS A 102 22.49 -2.56 17.48
CA LYS A 102 21.72 -3.48 16.65
C LYS A 102 20.57 -2.73 15.96
N ASP A 103 20.31 -3.12 14.73
CA ASP A 103 19.11 -2.65 14.02
C ASP A 103 17.87 -3.20 14.70
N ILE A 104 16.90 -2.32 14.96
CA ILE A 104 15.61 -2.66 15.56
C ILE A 104 14.45 -2.08 14.75
N SER A 105 13.29 -2.67 14.92
CA SER A 105 12.05 -2.26 14.24
C SER A 105 10.86 -2.32 15.20
N ILE A 106 9.66 -2.08 14.70
CA ILE A 106 8.43 -2.24 15.49
C ILE A 106 8.27 -3.67 16.06
N VAL A 107 8.88 -4.69 15.42
CA VAL A 107 8.86 -6.06 15.94
C VAL A 107 9.56 -6.15 17.29
N ASP A 108 10.71 -5.47 17.42
CA ASP A 108 11.47 -5.43 18.66
C ASP A 108 10.71 -4.73 19.79
N VAL A 109 9.85 -3.76 19.46
CA VAL A 109 8.94 -3.15 20.45
C VAL A 109 7.93 -4.17 20.98
N PHE A 110 7.30 -4.96 20.08
CA PHE A 110 6.36 -6.00 20.49
C PHE A 110 7.03 -7.08 21.35
N GLU A 111 8.23 -7.50 21.00
CA GLU A 111 9.03 -8.42 21.81
C GLU A 111 9.41 -7.79 23.15
N GLY A 112 9.76 -6.51 23.15
CA GLY A 112 10.08 -5.71 24.33
C GLY A 112 8.91 -5.63 25.32
N ILE A 113 7.68 -5.41 24.83
CA ILE A 113 6.48 -5.42 25.66
C ILE A 113 6.31 -6.78 26.36
N GLY A 114 6.46 -7.89 25.60
CA GLY A 114 6.38 -9.23 26.17
C GLY A 114 7.50 -9.53 27.19
N ALA A 115 8.71 -8.98 26.96
CA ALA A 115 9.82 -9.12 27.90
C ALA A 115 9.60 -8.29 29.18
N PHE A 116 9.06 -7.09 29.06
CA PHE A 116 8.68 -6.25 30.20
C PHE A 116 7.59 -6.90 31.06
N GLU A 117 6.53 -7.42 30.46
CA GLU A 117 5.48 -8.13 31.18
C GLU A 117 5.98 -9.35 31.98
N LYS A 118 7.07 -9.97 31.51
CA LYS A 118 7.75 -11.07 32.21
C LYS A 118 8.83 -10.62 33.21
N GLY A 119 9.03 -9.31 33.37
CA GLY A 119 10.06 -8.76 34.23
C GLY A 119 11.51 -9.02 33.78
N ILE A 120 11.72 -9.26 32.48
CA ILE A 120 13.05 -9.52 31.88
C ILE A 120 13.78 -8.20 31.63
N ILE A 121 13.06 -7.15 31.22
CA ILE A 121 13.59 -5.80 31.03
C ILE A 121 12.83 -4.80 31.91
N SER A 122 13.42 -3.64 32.18
CA SER A 122 12.78 -2.56 32.92
C SER A 122 11.87 -1.71 32.02
N GLU A 123 11.05 -0.86 32.65
CA GLU A 123 10.22 0.12 31.94
C GLU A 123 11.08 1.14 31.18
N GLU A 124 12.20 1.55 31.76
CA GLU A 124 13.15 2.46 31.10
C GLU A 124 13.75 1.84 29.86
N GLU A 125 14.10 0.54 29.91
CA GLU A 125 14.65 -0.16 28.76
C GLU A 125 13.61 -0.34 27.66
N LEU A 126 12.35 -0.66 28.00
CA LEU A 126 11.25 -0.71 27.03
C LEU A 126 11.06 0.66 26.36
N TYR A 127 11.03 1.74 27.14
CA TYR A 127 10.90 3.09 26.62
C TYR A 127 12.04 3.49 25.67
N GLU A 128 13.28 3.08 25.97
CA GLU A 128 14.41 3.29 25.05
C GLU A 128 14.24 2.55 23.73
N ILE A 129 13.73 1.30 23.75
CA ILE A 129 13.41 0.53 22.54
C ILE A 129 12.31 1.26 21.73
N GLU A 130 11.22 1.68 22.37
CA GLU A 130 10.13 2.41 21.71
C GLU A 130 10.62 3.69 21.02
N CYS A 131 11.46 4.47 21.69
CA CYS A 131 11.98 5.72 21.16
C CYS A 131 12.91 5.53 19.94
N ASN A 132 13.54 4.39 19.82
CA ASN A 132 14.54 4.16 18.79
C ASN A 132 14.08 3.24 17.64
N ALA A 133 12.97 2.51 17.79
CA ALA A 133 12.60 1.45 16.85
C ALA A 133 12.12 1.93 15.47
N CYS A 134 11.51 3.11 15.39
CA CYS A 134 10.87 3.61 14.17
C CYS A 134 11.27 5.05 13.87
N PRO A 135 12.53 5.32 13.54
CA PRO A 135 12.96 6.66 13.19
C PRO A 135 12.46 7.07 11.81
N GLY A 136 12.16 8.36 11.63
CA GLY A 136 11.84 8.93 10.33
C GLY A 136 10.42 8.59 9.85
N GLN A 137 10.23 8.69 8.54
CA GLN A 137 8.94 8.50 7.88
C GLN A 137 8.83 7.14 7.19
N GLY A 138 7.60 6.69 6.96
CA GLY A 138 7.30 5.47 6.23
C GLY A 138 6.27 4.59 6.92
N SER A 139 5.87 3.52 6.25
CA SER A 139 5.06 2.45 6.83
C SER A 139 5.90 1.57 7.75
N CYS A 140 5.27 0.66 8.49
CA CYS A 140 5.99 -0.30 9.32
C CYS A 140 7.10 -1.02 8.55
N ALA A 141 8.30 -1.10 9.14
CA ALA A 141 9.46 -1.77 8.52
C ALA A 141 9.31 -3.30 8.44
N GLY A 142 8.46 -3.91 9.27
CA GLY A 142 8.18 -5.35 9.24
C GLY A 142 7.39 -5.78 8.00
N MET A 143 7.43 -7.09 7.67
CA MET A 143 6.62 -7.71 6.62
C MET A 143 5.16 -7.87 7.09
N PHE A 144 4.55 -6.78 7.53
CA PHE A 144 3.14 -6.68 7.86
C PHE A 144 2.31 -6.38 6.62
N THR A 145 1.08 -5.91 6.78
CA THR A 145 0.14 -5.78 5.68
C THR A 145 0.60 -4.74 4.64
N ALA A 146 1.18 -3.62 5.05
CA ALA A 146 1.64 -2.58 4.12
C ALA A 146 2.70 -3.11 3.15
N ASN A 147 3.79 -3.72 3.65
CA ASN A 147 4.85 -4.29 2.81
C ASN A 147 4.34 -5.48 1.98
N THR A 148 3.45 -6.31 2.56
CA THR A 148 2.82 -7.41 1.83
C THR A 148 1.99 -6.90 0.67
N MET A 149 1.13 -5.90 0.89
CA MET A 149 0.28 -5.36 -0.18
C MET A 149 1.05 -4.52 -1.20
N ALA A 150 2.18 -3.93 -0.83
CA ALA A 150 3.11 -3.32 -1.78
C ALA A 150 3.68 -4.38 -2.73
N SER A 151 4.18 -5.49 -2.20
CA SER A 151 4.68 -6.63 -2.99
C SER A 151 3.58 -7.26 -3.86
N VAL A 152 2.36 -7.34 -3.34
CA VAL A 152 1.17 -7.76 -4.10
C VAL A 152 0.91 -6.82 -5.27
N GLY A 153 0.92 -5.51 -5.05
CA GLY A 153 0.70 -4.51 -6.11
C GLY A 153 1.70 -4.63 -7.25
N GLU A 154 2.96 -4.91 -6.92
CA GLU A 154 4.01 -5.16 -7.90
C GLU A 154 3.84 -6.52 -8.60
N ALA A 155 3.54 -7.59 -7.85
CA ALA A 155 3.35 -8.93 -8.41
C ALA A 155 2.11 -9.05 -9.32
N ILE A 156 1.06 -8.27 -9.06
CA ILE A 156 -0.12 -8.13 -9.93
C ILE A 156 0.22 -7.36 -11.22
N GLY A 157 1.23 -6.49 -11.18
CA GLY A 157 1.61 -5.63 -12.30
C GLY A 157 1.03 -4.21 -12.24
N MET A 158 0.47 -3.81 -11.09
CA MET A 158 -0.10 -2.46 -10.91
C MET A 158 0.95 -1.41 -10.51
N SER A 159 2.16 -1.82 -10.13
CA SER A 159 3.30 -0.97 -9.79
C SER A 159 4.46 -1.17 -10.74
N LEU A 160 5.32 -0.17 -10.84
CA LEU A 160 6.61 -0.34 -11.54
C LEU A 160 7.48 -1.38 -10.82
N PRO A 161 8.22 -2.21 -11.54
CA PRO A 161 9.11 -3.20 -10.95
C PRO A 161 10.15 -2.59 -10.02
N GLY A 162 10.36 -3.21 -8.84
CA GLY A 162 11.35 -2.80 -7.85
C GLY A 162 10.90 -1.66 -6.92
N THR A 163 9.64 -1.18 -7.04
CA THR A 163 9.16 -0.07 -6.21
C THR A 163 8.60 -0.50 -4.86
N ALA A 164 8.19 -1.75 -4.71
CA ALA A 164 7.58 -2.26 -3.47
C ALA A 164 8.55 -2.31 -2.27
N SER A 165 9.85 -2.32 -2.50
CA SER A 165 10.88 -2.44 -1.46
C SER A 165 11.68 -1.17 -1.21
N ILE A 166 11.33 -0.04 -1.82
CA ILE A 166 12.05 1.22 -1.65
C ILE A 166 11.61 1.86 -0.32
N PRO A 167 12.55 2.17 0.61
CA PRO A 167 12.22 2.90 1.82
C PRO A 167 11.69 4.32 1.54
N ALA A 168 10.86 4.84 2.44
CA ALA A 168 10.21 6.15 2.26
C ALA A 168 11.19 7.33 2.15
N GLU A 169 12.35 7.22 2.78
CA GLU A 169 13.39 8.27 2.76
C GLU A 169 14.34 8.16 1.58
N ASP A 170 14.30 7.06 0.84
CA ASP A 170 15.20 6.83 -0.29
C ASP A 170 14.82 7.72 -1.48
N GLN A 171 15.81 8.39 -2.05
CA GLN A 171 15.65 9.25 -3.22
C GLN A 171 15.06 8.50 -4.43
N ARG A 172 15.31 7.19 -4.54
CA ARG A 172 14.74 6.35 -5.61
C ARG A 172 13.22 6.35 -5.60
N LEU A 173 12.58 6.53 -4.43
CA LEU A 173 11.13 6.56 -4.34
C LEU A 173 10.54 7.82 -5.02
N ARG A 174 11.24 8.96 -4.93
CA ARG A 174 10.84 10.19 -5.65
C ARG A 174 10.96 10.02 -7.17
N THR A 175 12.03 9.36 -7.59
CA THR A 175 12.21 8.99 -9.01
C THR A 175 11.10 8.05 -9.47
N ALA A 176 10.79 6.99 -8.70
CA ALA A 176 9.71 6.06 -8.99
C ALA A 176 8.33 6.76 -9.05
N ALA A 177 8.10 7.76 -8.21
CA ALA A 177 6.87 8.56 -8.26
C ALA A 177 6.75 9.33 -9.58
N LYS A 178 7.82 9.97 -10.03
CA LYS A 178 7.86 10.67 -11.32
C LYS A 178 7.70 9.70 -12.50
N GLU A 179 8.39 8.58 -12.47
CA GLU A 179 8.28 7.52 -13.47
C GLU A 179 6.87 6.92 -13.53
N SER A 180 6.21 6.76 -12.38
CA SER A 180 4.80 6.34 -12.32
C SER A 180 3.88 7.35 -13.04
N GLY A 181 4.14 8.64 -12.87
CA GLY A 181 3.41 9.68 -13.62
C GLY A 181 3.65 9.61 -15.13
N LEU A 182 4.88 9.37 -15.56
CA LEU A 182 5.20 9.16 -16.99
C LEU A 182 4.54 7.88 -17.53
N GLN A 183 4.59 6.80 -16.76
CA GLN A 183 3.99 5.52 -17.16
C GLN A 183 2.47 5.63 -17.28
N LEU A 184 1.81 6.42 -16.44
CA LEU A 184 0.36 6.65 -16.57
C LEU A 184 0.01 7.20 -17.96
N ASN A 185 0.82 8.11 -18.51
CA ASN A 185 0.58 8.65 -19.85
C ASN A 185 0.72 7.58 -20.95
N TYR A 186 1.63 6.63 -20.78
CA TYR A 186 1.72 5.47 -21.67
C TYR A 186 0.46 4.61 -21.58
N LEU A 187 0.00 4.30 -20.36
CA LEU A 187 -1.23 3.51 -20.13
C LEU A 187 -2.46 4.20 -20.74
N LEU A 188 -2.54 5.53 -20.66
CA LEU A 188 -3.62 6.33 -21.26
C LEU A 188 -3.61 6.23 -22.80
N LYS A 189 -2.43 6.32 -23.42
CA LYS A 189 -2.28 6.23 -24.88
C LYS A 189 -2.63 4.85 -25.44
N GLU A 190 -2.24 3.81 -24.73
CA GLU A 190 -2.48 2.41 -25.12
C GLU A 190 -3.84 1.88 -24.63
N ASP A 191 -4.62 2.70 -23.91
CA ASP A 191 -5.90 2.33 -23.28
C ASP A 191 -5.82 1.09 -22.36
N ILE A 192 -4.66 0.89 -21.71
CA ILE A 192 -4.43 -0.24 -20.80
C ILE A 192 -5.06 0.08 -19.44
N LYS A 193 -5.97 -0.76 -19.00
CA LYS A 193 -6.79 -0.57 -17.79
C LYS A 193 -6.47 -1.60 -16.72
N PRO A 194 -6.79 -1.33 -15.44
CA PRO A 194 -6.57 -2.27 -14.35
C PRO A 194 -7.13 -3.68 -14.60
N ARG A 195 -8.28 -3.81 -15.25
CA ARG A 195 -8.87 -5.14 -15.54
C ARG A 195 -8.14 -5.91 -16.63
N ASP A 196 -7.34 -5.26 -17.44
CA ASP A 196 -6.45 -5.93 -18.40
C ASP A 196 -5.21 -6.49 -17.71
N ILE A 197 -4.80 -5.89 -16.59
CA ILE A 197 -3.62 -6.26 -15.79
C ILE A 197 -3.99 -7.27 -14.70
N MET A 198 -5.06 -7.02 -13.96
CA MET A 198 -5.51 -7.81 -12.81
C MET A 198 -6.22 -9.10 -13.24
N THR A 199 -5.53 -9.94 -14.00
CA THR A 199 -6.03 -11.24 -14.48
C THR A 199 -5.94 -12.31 -13.39
N LEU A 200 -6.58 -13.46 -13.61
CA LEU A 200 -6.47 -14.60 -12.69
C LEU A 200 -5.02 -15.04 -12.48
N GLU A 201 -4.20 -15.01 -13.53
CA GLU A 201 -2.78 -15.37 -13.43
C GLU A 201 -2.00 -14.34 -12.62
N ALA A 202 -2.33 -13.04 -12.73
CA ALA A 202 -1.76 -12.00 -11.89
C ALA A 202 -2.08 -12.21 -10.40
N PHE A 203 -3.31 -12.64 -10.07
CA PHE A 203 -3.67 -13.00 -8.69
C PHE A 203 -2.92 -14.24 -8.19
N LYS A 204 -2.73 -15.26 -9.03
CA LYS A 204 -1.91 -16.44 -8.67
C LYS A 204 -0.46 -16.03 -8.37
N ASN A 205 0.12 -15.13 -9.18
CA ASN A 205 1.45 -14.57 -8.94
C ASN A 205 1.51 -13.83 -7.59
N ALA A 206 0.50 -13.01 -7.31
CA ALA A 206 0.40 -12.31 -6.03
C ALA A 206 0.31 -13.26 -4.83
N ILE A 207 -0.52 -14.30 -4.90
CA ILE A 207 -0.65 -15.32 -3.85
C ILE A 207 0.70 -16.04 -3.66
N THR A 208 1.35 -16.44 -4.74
CA THR A 208 2.67 -17.08 -4.69
C THR A 208 3.70 -16.15 -4.02
N THR A 209 3.70 -14.87 -4.35
CA THR A 209 4.58 -13.86 -3.75
C THR A 209 4.31 -13.74 -2.24
N VAL A 210 3.05 -13.65 -1.81
CA VAL A 210 2.67 -13.58 -0.39
C VAL A 210 3.17 -14.81 0.37
N LEU A 211 2.99 -16.00 -0.20
CA LEU A 211 3.45 -17.24 0.41
C LEU A 211 4.99 -17.34 0.49
N ALA A 212 5.68 -16.93 -0.57
CA ALA A 212 7.14 -16.95 -0.62
C ALA A 212 7.80 -15.97 0.36
N LEU A 213 7.18 -14.80 0.58
CA LEU A 213 7.67 -13.78 1.50
C LEU A 213 7.27 -14.02 2.96
N GLY A 214 6.39 -14.98 3.25
CA GLY A 214 5.77 -15.11 4.57
C GLY A 214 4.94 -13.88 4.93
N GLY A 215 4.20 -13.34 3.95
CA GLY A 215 3.45 -12.11 4.09
C GLY A 215 2.28 -12.19 5.07
N SER A 216 1.68 -11.04 5.37
CA SER A 216 0.55 -10.91 6.30
C SER A 216 -0.66 -11.71 5.85
N THR A 217 -1.33 -12.38 6.80
CA THR A 217 -2.60 -13.09 6.57
C THR A 217 -3.72 -12.16 6.11
N ASN A 218 -3.62 -10.85 6.37
CA ASN A 218 -4.56 -9.85 5.84
C ASN A 218 -4.58 -9.82 4.30
N ALA A 219 -3.52 -10.28 3.63
CA ALA A 219 -3.50 -10.39 2.18
C ALA A 219 -4.65 -11.25 1.64
N VAL A 220 -5.09 -12.28 2.38
CA VAL A 220 -6.23 -13.12 2.00
C VAL A 220 -7.51 -12.26 1.88
N LEU A 221 -7.80 -11.46 2.92
CA LEU A 221 -8.96 -10.56 2.93
C LEU A 221 -8.88 -9.52 1.82
N HIS A 222 -7.68 -8.98 1.59
CA HIS A 222 -7.49 -7.90 0.63
C HIS A 222 -7.50 -8.39 -0.82
N LEU A 223 -6.88 -9.50 -1.13
CA LEU A 223 -6.93 -10.12 -2.46
C LEU A 223 -8.36 -10.50 -2.84
N LEU A 224 -9.14 -11.06 -1.89
CA LEU A 224 -10.56 -11.33 -2.12
C LEU A 224 -11.34 -10.03 -2.42
N ALA A 225 -11.14 -8.98 -1.64
CA ALA A 225 -11.83 -7.71 -1.84
C ALA A 225 -11.47 -7.04 -3.17
N ILE A 226 -10.19 -7.08 -3.57
CA ILE A 226 -9.73 -6.56 -4.86
C ILE A 226 -10.34 -7.38 -6.00
N SER A 227 -10.34 -8.70 -5.89
CA SER A 227 -10.92 -9.58 -6.91
C SER A 227 -12.43 -9.38 -7.05
N LEU A 228 -13.16 -9.20 -5.94
CA LEU A 228 -14.58 -8.85 -5.96
C LEU A 228 -14.82 -7.47 -6.60
N SER A 229 -13.91 -6.53 -6.43
CA SER A 229 -13.97 -5.21 -7.07
C SER A 229 -13.85 -5.26 -8.60
N LEU A 230 -13.25 -6.32 -9.15
CA LEU A 230 -13.20 -6.58 -10.59
C LEU A 230 -14.52 -7.14 -11.15
N ILE A 231 -15.34 -7.77 -10.30
CA ILE A 231 -16.53 -8.53 -10.69
C ILE A 231 -17.79 -7.63 -10.78
N HIS A 232 -17.68 -6.34 -10.68
CA HIS A 232 -18.82 -5.44 -10.69
C HIS A 232 -19.84 -5.66 -11.84
N ILE A 233 -19.69 -6.67 -12.67
CA ILE A 233 -20.57 -6.93 -13.80
C ILE A 233 -20.94 -8.41 -14.02
N SER A 234 -20.30 -9.42 -13.45
CA SER A 234 -20.74 -10.82 -13.69
C SER A 234 -20.15 -11.85 -12.74
N GLU A 235 -20.99 -12.43 -11.92
CA GLU A 235 -20.89 -13.67 -11.16
C GLU A 235 -19.81 -13.82 -10.08
N PRO A 236 -20.21 -13.74 -8.79
CA PRO A 236 -19.31 -13.87 -7.63
C PRO A 236 -18.81 -15.31 -7.39
N THR A 237 -19.25 -16.30 -8.15
CA THR A 237 -19.09 -17.73 -7.80
C THR A 237 -17.82 -18.39 -8.32
N ARG A 238 -17.09 -17.81 -9.25
CA ARG A 238 -15.92 -18.48 -9.86
C ARG A 238 -14.56 -18.24 -9.17
N LEU A 239 -14.44 -17.22 -8.30
CA LEU A 239 -13.18 -16.91 -7.61
C LEU A 239 -13.10 -17.45 -6.18
N ILE A 240 -14.18 -18.05 -5.67
CA ILE A 240 -14.23 -18.66 -4.32
C ILE A 240 -13.73 -20.11 -4.33
N THR A 241 -13.31 -20.63 -5.46
CA THR A 241 -12.85 -22.01 -5.61
C THR A 241 -11.33 -22.05 -5.87
N ILE A 242 -10.56 -21.36 -5.03
CA ILE A 242 -9.11 -21.55 -4.92
C ILE A 242 -8.79 -22.03 -3.52
#